data_b5156952c2fe5814345299f8671c3489
#
_entry.id   b5156952c2fe5814345299f8671c3489
#
_cell.length_a   1.000
_cell.length_b   1.000
_cell.length_c   1.000
_cell.angle_alpha   90.00
_cell.angle_beta   90.00
_cell.angle_gamma   90.00
#
_symmetry.space_group_name_H-M   'P 1'
#
loop_
_entity.id
_entity.type
_entity.pdbx_description
1 polymer ?
#
loop_
_entity_poly.entity_id
_entity_poly.type
_entity_poly.pdbx_seq_one_letter_code
_entity_poly.pdbx_strand_id
1 'polypeptide(L)'
;VTISDNIIIGESIAYRADSILQSIREQKPCGYPVWYGITTAVENENLMYILSGLELRHSFYLKSELRLLGLSGSREEAGKIVLNLVQKGYNKGDIFNMKQYLEMI
;
A
#
# COMPACT_ATOMS: atom_id res chain seq x y z
N VAL A 1 5.60 8.55 4.19
CA VAL A 1 5.31 7.24 3.60
C VAL A 1 6.60 6.59 3.14
N THR A 2 6.84 5.37 3.59
CA THR A 2 7.98 4.56 3.18
C THR A 2 7.50 3.51 2.19
N ILE A 3 8.27 3.25 1.13
CA ILE A 3 7.88 2.25 0.13
C ILE A 3 8.58 0.93 0.45
N SER A 4 7.80 -0.15 0.53
CA SER A 4 8.35 -1.49 0.76
C SER A 4 9.26 -1.90 -0.39
N ASP A 5 10.37 -2.58 -0.06
CA ASP A 5 11.26 -3.15 -1.07
C ASP A 5 10.59 -4.29 -1.85
N ASN A 6 9.53 -4.85 -1.30
CA ASN A 6 8.78 -5.95 -1.90
C ASN A 6 7.37 -5.53 -2.31
N ILE A 7 7.23 -4.27 -2.76
CA ILE A 7 5.93 -3.74 -3.13
C ILE A 7 5.27 -4.58 -4.24
N ILE A 8 3.97 -4.82 -4.08
CA ILE A 8 3.18 -5.56 -5.05
C ILE A 8 2.51 -4.56 -6.00
N ILE A 9 2.78 -4.69 -7.29
CA ILE A 9 2.21 -3.80 -8.31
C ILE A 9 1.09 -4.53 -9.04
N GLY A 10 -0.11 -3.97 -9.00
CA GLY A 10 -1.25 -4.50 -9.74
C GLY A 10 -1.03 -4.38 -11.24
N GLU A 11 -1.49 -5.38 -11.99
CA GLU A 11 -1.28 -5.42 -13.44
C GLU A 11 -1.90 -4.22 -14.16
N SER A 12 -3.03 -3.73 -13.66
CA SER A 12 -3.74 -2.63 -14.33
C SER A 12 -2.97 -1.32 -14.37
N ILE A 13 -2.00 -1.13 -13.47
CA ILE A 13 -1.21 0.10 -13.40
C ILE A 13 0.30 -0.16 -13.53
N ALA A 14 0.70 -1.37 -13.90
CA ALA A 14 2.13 -1.71 -13.98
C ALA A 14 2.89 -0.77 -14.93
N TYR A 15 2.26 -0.38 -16.04
CA TYR A 15 2.89 0.48 -17.03
C TYR A 15 3.18 1.91 -16.52
N ARG A 16 2.55 2.33 -15.42
CA ARG A 16 2.75 3.68 -14.87
C ARG A 16 3.13 3.66 -13.38
N ALA A 17 3.48 2.47 -12.88
CA ALA A 17 3.83 2.32 -11.47
C ALA A 17 5.03 3.17 -11.07
N ASP A 18 6.05 3.23 -11.91
CA ASP A 18 7.25 4.02 -11.61
C ASP A 18 6.93 5.51 -11.47
N SER A 19 6.04 6.04 -12.30
CA SER A 19 5.63 7.44 -12.21
C SER A 19 4.87 7.71 -10.91
N ILE A 20 4.01 6.78 -10.50
CA ILE A 20 3.26 6.91 -9.25
C ILE A 20 4.21 6.86 -8.05
N LEU A 21 5.13 5.90 -8.03
CA LEU A 21 6.10 5.78 -6.94
C LEU A 21 6.98 7.02 -6.85
N GLN A 22 7.40 7.55 -7.99
CA GLN A 22 8.20 8.76 -8.01
C GLN A 22 7.44 9.95 -7.43
N SER A 23 6.15 10.09 -7.77
CA SER A 23 5.32 11.17 -7.23
C SER A 23 5.17 11.05 -5.72
N ILE A 24 5.06 9.83 -5.20
CA ILE A 24 4.99 9.59 -3.76
C ILE A 24 6.29 10.00 -3.08
N ARG A 25 7.43 9.58 -3.64
CA ARG A 25 8.76 9.93 -3.08
C ARG A 25 8.98 11.42 -3.06
N GLU A 26 8.55 12.13 -4.09
CA GLU A 26 8.74 13.57 -4.22
C GLU A 26 7.63 14.37 -3.55
N GLN A 27 6.59 13.70 -3.02
CA GLN A 27 5.43 14.33 -2.41
C GLN A 27 4.73 15.29 -3.37
N LYS A 28 4.69 14.94 -4.66
CA LYS A 28 4.06 15.73 -5.71
C LYS A 28 2.80 15.06 -6.23
N PRO A 29 1.86 15.84 -6.80
CA PRO A 29 0.69 15.25 -7.44
C PRO A 29 1.08 14.31 -8.57
N CYS A 30 0.43 13.14 -8.62
CA CYS A 30 0.54 12.26 -9.75
C CYS A 30 -0.45 12.71 -10.83
N GLY A 31 -0.03 12.70 -12.08
CA GLY A 31 -0.90 13.09 -13.21
C GLY A 31 -2.00 12.09 -13.53
N TYR A 32 -2.04 10.95 -12.86
CA TYR A 32 -3.04 9.92 -13.12
C TYR A 32 -4.20 10.07 -12.16
N PRO A 33 -5.46 10.07 -12.66
CA PRO A 33 -6.60 10.41 -11.82
C PRO A 33 -7.03 9.32 -10.85
N VAL A 34 -6.76 8.04 -11.17
CA VAL A 34 -7.26 6.94 -10.33
C VAL A 34 -6.15 5.92 -10.08
N TRP A 35 -5.78 5.78 -8.81
CA TRP A 35 -4.93 4.70 -8.33
C TRP A 35 -5.14 4.56 -6.82
N TYR A 36 -4.77 3.39 -6.30
CA TYR A 36 -4.92 3.08 -4.88
C TYR A 36 -3.63 2.54 -4.32
N GLY A 37 -3.33 2.92 -3.09
CA GLY A 37 -2.20 2.38 -2.35
C GLY A 37 -2.69 1.46 -1.24
N ILE A 38 -2.00 0.36 -1.03
CA ILE A 38 -2.21 -0.52 0.11
C ILE A 38 -1.10 -0.24 1.10
N THR A 39 -1.44 0.18 2.33
CA THR A 39 -0.46 0.59 3.33
C THR A 39 -0.67 -0.15 4.64
N THR A 40 0.36 -0.12 5.49
CA THR A 40 0.17 -0.50 6.89
C THR A 40 -0.78 0.48 7.55
N ALA A 41 -1.42 0.06 8.64
CA ALA A 41 -2.36 0.91 9.37
C ALA A 41 -1.72 1.43 10.65
N VAL A 42 -2.06 2.67 11.04
CA VAL A 42 -1.61 3.24 12.31
C VAL A 42 -2.48 2.83 13.48
N GLU A 43 -3.73 2.47 13.20
CA GLU A 43 -4.68 2.05 14.23
C GLU A 43 -4.54 0.55 14.50
N ASN A 44 -4.60 0.16 15.78
CA ASN A 44 -4.43 -1.24 16.16
C ASN A 44 -5.55 -2.16 15.66
N GLU A 45 -6.70 -1.59 15.36
CA GLU A 45 -7.87 -2.36 14.92
C GLU A 45 -7.79 -2.76 13.44
N ASN A 46 -6.94 -2.12 12.68
CA ASN A 46 -6.79 -2.37 11.25
C ASN A 46 -5.41 -2.94 10.96
N LEU A 47 -5.34 -3.86 10.01
CA LEU A 47 -4.05 -4.38 9.53
C LEU A 47 -3.48 -3.52 8.41
N MET A 48 -4.33 -3.10 7.50
CA MET A 48 -3.93 -2.37 6.31
C MET A 48 -5.02 -1.38 5.92
N TYR A 49 -4.61 -0.34 5.21
CA TYR A 49 -5.53 0.60 4.56
C TYR A 49 -5.47 0.41 3.06
N ILE A 50 -6.61 0.62 2.40
CA ILE A 50 -6.67 0.83 0.96
C ILE A 50 -7.03 2.31 0.78
N LEU A 51 -6.08 3.09 0.31
CA LEU A 51 -6.23 4.55 0.19
C LEU A 51 -6.14 4.96 -1.29
N SER A 52 -7.06 5.82 -1.72
CA SER A 52 -6.93 6.42 -3.05
C SER A 52 -5.72 7.35 -3.08
N GLY A 53 -5.27 7.70 -4.28
CA GLY A 53 -4.16 8.64 -4.42
C GLY A 53 -4.44 9.97 -3.71
N LEU A 54 -5.68 10.44 -3.74
CA LEU A 54 -6.07 11.67 -3.06
C LEU A 54 -6.03 11.51 -1.54
N GLU A 55 -6.53 10.38 -1.02
CA GLU A 55 -6.50 10.12 0.42
C GLU A 55 -5.08 10.03 0.94
N LEU A 56 -4.21 9.35 0.19
CA LEU A 56 -2.81 9.17 0.60
C LEU A 56 -2.08 10.51 0.70
N ARG A 57 -2.54 11.52 -0.03
CA ARG A 57 -1.96 12.86 0.03
C ARG A 57 -2.53 13.73 1.15
N HIS A 58 -3.55 13.25 1.86
CA HIS A 58 -4.11 13.97 3.00
C HIS A 58 -3.05 14.11 4.09
N SER A 59 -3.02 15.27 4.76
CA SER A 59 -1.99 15.57 5.75
C SER A 59 -1.87 14.53 6.87
N PHE A 60 -3.00 13.95 7.29
CA PHE A 60 -2.99 12.89 8.31
C PHE A 60 -2.11 11.72 7.86
N TYR A 61 -2.31 11.25 6.62
CA TYR A 61 -1.56 10.09 6.12
C TYR A 61 -0.12 10.45 5.77
N LEU A 62 0.11 11.65 5.25
CA LEU A 62 1.47 12.10 4.93
C LEU A 62 2.36 12.21 6.17
N LYS A 63 1.77 12.61 7.30
CA LYS A 63 2.48 12.74 8.57
C LYS A 63 2.61 11.42 9.32
N SER A 64 1.82 10.42 8.95
CA SER A 64 1.86 9.11 9.57
C SER A 64 2.99 8.28 8.96
N GLU A 65 3.58 7.41 9.78
CA GLU A 65 4.63 6.51 9.31
C GLU A 65 4.03 5.29 8.64
N LEU A 66 3.39 5.51 7.50
CA LEU A 66 2.80 4.43 6.73
C LEU A 66 3.84 3.79 5.80
N ARG A 67 3.77 2.47 5.68
CA ARG A 67 4.59 1.72 4.75
C ARG A 67 3.71 1.30 3.58
N LEU A 68 4.09 1.69 2.36
CA LEU A 68 3.35 1.35 1.16
C LEU A 68 3.70 -0.08 0.73
N LEU A 69 2.70 -0.95 0.71
CA LEU A 69 2.86 -2.37 0.45
C LEU A 69 2.43 -2.77 -0.96
N GLY A 70 1.58 -1.98 -1.59
CA GLY A 70 1.10 -2.28 -2.93
C GLY A 70 0.47 -1.10 -3.62
N LEU A 71 0.35 -1.20 -4.94
CA LEU A 71 -0.34 -0.24 -5.81
C LEU A 71 -1.34 -0.97 -6.67
N SER A 72 -2.50 -0.37 -6.90
CA SER A 72 -3.49 -0.93 -7.80
C SER A 72 -4.24 0.17 -8.55
N GLY A 73 -4.91 -0.21 -9.63
CA GLY A 73 -5.73 0.69 -10.43
C GLY A 73 -7.20 0.69 -10.03
N SER A 74 -7.62 -0.19 -9.13
CA SER A 74 -9.00 -0.28 -8.66
C SER A 74 -9.06 -0.83 -7.24
N ARG A 75 -10.19 -0.61 -6.56
CA ARG A 75 -10.41 -1.16 -5.23
C ARG A 75 -10.50 -2.68 -5.25
N GLU A 76 -11.06 -3.24 -6.32
CA GLU A 76 -11.15 -4.69 -6.48
C GLU A 76 -9.76 -5.33 -6.55
N GLU A 77 -8.90 -4.76 -7.38
CA GLU A 77 -7.51 -5.23 -7.48
C GLU A 77 -6.77 -5.05 -6.16
N ALA A 78 -7.00 -3.93 -5.47
CA ALA A 78 -6.40 -3.69 -4.15
C ALA A 78 -6.81 -4.76 -3.15
N GLY A 79 -8.08 -5.18 -3.17
CA GLY A 79 -8.56 -6.25 -2.31
C GLY A 79 -7.84 -7.57 -2.56
N LYS A 80 -7.54 -7.88 -3.82
CA LYS A 80 -6.78 -9.08 -4.17
C LYS A 80 -5.35 -9.00 -3.65
N ILE A 81 -4.74 -7.83 -3.69
CA ILE A 81 -3.39 -7.62 -3.14
C ILE A 81 -3.40 -7.83 -1.63
N VAL A 82 -4.40 -7.27 -0.93
CA VAL A 82 -4.55 -7.45 0.51
C VAL A 82 -4.67 -8.93 0.85
N LEU A 83 -5.52 -9.66 0.12
CA LEU A 83 -5.69 -11.10 0.34
C LEU A 83 -4.38 -11.86 0.15
N ASN A 84 -3.62 -11.50 -0.88
CA ASN A 84 -2.32 -12.11 -1.16
C ASN A 84 -1.35 -11.88 0.01
N LEU A 85 -1.29 -10.66 0.53
CA LEU A 85 -0.43 -10.33 1.66
C LEU A 85 -0.83 -11.10 2.93
N VAL A 86 -2.12 -11.21 3.19
CA VAL A 86 -2.62 -11.95 4.35
C VAL A 86 -2.26 -13.43 4.22
N GLN A 87 -2.44 -14.01 3.04
CA GLN A 87 -2.10 -15.42 2.81
C GLN A 87 -0.62 -15.68 3.00
N LYS A 88 0.23 -14.77 2.51
CA LYS A 88 1.68 -14.89 2.70
C LYS A 88 2.07 -14.82 4.18
N GLY A 89 1.40 -13.94 4.94
CA GLY A 89 1.62 -13.86 6.38
C GLY A 89 1.23 -15.14 7.10
N TYR A 90 0.09 -15.74 6.73
CA TYR A 90 -0.32 -17.03 7.28
C TYR A 90 0.66 -18.13 6.96
N ASN A 91 1.21 -18.14 5.75
CA ASN A 91 2.17 -19.16 5.35
C ASN A 91 3.49 -19.08 6.12
N LYS A 92 3.76 -17.95 6.77
CA LYS A 92 4.89 -17.83 7.69
C LYS A 92 4.60 -18.45 9.06
N GLY A 93 3.36 -18.95 9.27
CA GLY A 93 2.99 -19.70 10.46
C GLY A 93 2.73 -18.88 11.71
N ASP A 94 2.70 -17.57 11.61
CA ASP A 94 2.51 -16.71 12.78
C ASP A 94 1.51 -15.59 12.51
N ILE A 95 0.23 -15.91 12.73
CA ILE A 95 -0.87 -14.96 12.51
C ILE A 95 -0.94 -13.88 13.57
N PHE A 96 -0.36 -14.11 14.76
CA PHE A 96 -0.36 -13.10 15.81
C PHE A 96 0.61 -11.97 15.54
N ASN A 97 1.58 -12.20 14.67
CA ASN A 97 2.57 -11.20 14.27
C ASN A 97 2.34 -10.68 12.86
N MET A 98 1.10 -10.70 12.39
CA MET A 98 0.77 -10.21 11.04
C MET A 98 1.22 -8.76 10.85
N LYS A 99 0.99 -7.89 11.83
CA LYS A 99 1.44 -6.49 11.74
C LYS A 99 2.95 -6.41 11.61
N GLN A 100 3.67 -7.20 12.38
CA GLN A 100 5.13 -7.23 12.31
C GLN A 100 5.59 -7.72 10.94
N TYR A 101 4.94 -8.76 10.41
CA TYR A 101 5.24 -9.25 9.07
C TYR A 101 5.08 -8.15 8.02
N LEU A 102 3.98 -7.40 8.07
CA LEU A 102 3.71 -6.33 7.12
C LEU A 102 4.72 -5.18 7.21
N GLU A 103 5.28 -4.94 8.39
CA GLU A 103 6.30 -3.92 8.57
C GLU A 103 7.69 -4.38 8.11
N MET A 104 7.89 -5.68 7.96
CA MET A 104 9.18 -6.25 7.55
C MET A 104 9.33 -6.43 6.05
N ILE A 105 8.24 -6.46 5.31
CA ILE A 105 8.28 -6.67 3.85
C ILE A 105 8.45 -5.34 3.04
#